data_2baeeaef90d5ba562c92df0700263622
#
_entry.id   2baeeaef90d5ba562c92df0700263622
#
_cell.length_a   1.000
_cell.length_b   1.000
_cell.length_c   1.000
_cell.angle_alpha   90.00
_cell.angle_beta   90.00
_cell.angle_gamma   90.00
#
_symmetry.space_group_name_H-M   'P 1'
#
loop_
_entity.id
_entity.type
_entity.pdbx_description
1 polymer ?
#
loop_
_entity_poly.entity_id
_entity_poly.type
_entity_poly.pdbx_seq_one_letter_code
_entity_poly.pdbx_strand_id
1 'polypeptide(L)'
;MLLRNGTLVNGEKTDILIINGRIHLMKMGIDIKEAGKLFKEITGGELAEIDLENKYIMPGIIDVHTHMRDPGFTRKEDFISGSKACAKAGITTFIDMPNTNPATITKEALEMKRKDAGEKSAVNYGFHFGGSSDNNSEEIKKV
;
A
#
# COMPACT_ATOMS: atom_id res chain seq x y z
N MET A 1 -3.94 17.03 -1.01
CA MET A 1 -5.19 16.70 -0.32
C MET A 1 -5.11 17.13 1.12
N LEU A 2 -6.16 17.73 1.68
CA LEU A 2 -6.29 18.08 3.09
C LEU A 2 -7.41 17.22 3.72
N LEU A 3 -7.05 16.42 4.71
CA LEU A 3 -7.99 15.69 5.56
C LEU A 3 -8.26 16.53 6.80
N ARG A 4 -9.52 16.78 7.13
CA ARG A 4 -9.92 17.62 8.27
C ARG A 4 -10.73 16.85 9.30
N ASN A 5 -10.69 17.36 10.52
CA ASN A 5 -11.51 16.85 11.62
C ASN A 5 -11.34 15.35 11.88
N GLY A 6 -10.12 14.84 11.76
CA GLY A 6 -9.81 13.46 12.09
C GLY A 6 -9.52 13.25 13.57
N THR A 7 -9.62 12.01 14.04
CA THR A 7 -9.28 11.60 15.40
C THR A 7 -8.22 10.52 15.34
N LEU A 8 -7.05 10.75 15.91
CA LEU A 8 -6.02 9.72 16.05
C LEU A 8 -6.44 8.64 17.06
N VAL A 9 -5.79 7.48 17.02
CA VAL A 9 -6.10 6.37 17.93
C VAL A 9 -5.88 6.70 19.41
N ASN A 10 -5.04 7.69 19.72
CA ASN A 10 -4.84 8.21 21.08
C ASN A 10 -5.89 9.25 21.52
N GLY A 11 -6.88 9.54 20.67
CA GLY A 11 -7.96 10.51 20.92
C GLY A 11 -7.66 11.94 20.51
N GLU A 12 -6.45 12.26 20.05
CA GLU A 12 -6.10 13.61 19.60
C GLU A 12 -6.82 13.96 18.28
N LYS A 13 -7.35 15.16 18.21
CA LYS A 13 -7.93 15.71 17.00
C LYS A 13 -6.84 16.30 16.10
N THR A 14 -6.96 16.07 14.80
CA THR A 14 -5.97 16.56 13.84
C THR A 14 -6.55 16.78 12.46
N ASP A 15 -5.92 17.69 11.71
CA ASP A 15 -5.98 17.78 10.26
C ASP A 15 -4.68 17.24 9.68
N ILE A 16 -4.72 16.70 8.46
CA ILE A 16 -3.54 16.18 7.77
C ILE A 16 -3.46 16.75 6.35
N LEU A 17 -2.38 17.47 6.07
CA LEU A 17 -2.05 17.91 4.72
C LEU A 17 -1.14 16.87 4.05
N ILE A 18 -1.59 16.35 2.91
CA ILE A 18 -0.87 15.36 2.10
C ILE A 18 -0.47 15.99 0.78
N ILE A 19 0.83 15.97 0.48
CA ILE A 19 1.41 16.47 -0.77
C ILE A 19 2.29 15.37 -1.37
N ASN A 20 2.09 15.08 -2.65
CA ASN A 20 2.82 14.04 -3.38
C ASN A 20 2.85 12.69 -2.66
N GLY A 21 1.71 12.27 -2.08
CA GLY A 21 1.56 10.99 -1.39
C GLY A 21 2.24 10.91 -0.01
N ARG A 22 2.72 12.03 0.53
CA ARG A 22 3.38 12.09 1.85
C ARG A 22 2.65 13.04 2.78
N ILE A 23 2.62 12.71 4.06
CA ILE A 23 2.17 13.63 5.12
C ILE A 23 3.15 14.79 5.20
N HIS A 24 2.67 15.99 4.86
CA HIS A 24 3.45 17.22 4.89
C HIS A 24 3.28 17.96 6.20
N LEU A 25 2.07 18.00 6.73
CA LEU A 25 1.73 18.64 7.98
C LEU A 25 0.62 17.88 8.69
N MET A 26 0.72 17.76 10.02
CA MET A 26 -0.30 17.15 10.85
C MET A 26 -0.49 17.99 12.11
N LYS A 27 -1.62 18.70 12.21
CA LYS A 27 -2.04 19.51 13.37
C LYS A 27 -3.49 19.89 13.24
N MET A 28 -4.15 20.24 14.35
CA MET A 28 -5.49 20.84 14.30
C MET A 28 -5.45 22.26 13.70
N GLY A 29 -6.51 22.61 12.97
CA GLY A 29 -6.75 23.96 12.46
C GLY A 29 -5.77 24.38 11.36
N ILE A 30 -5.50 23.51 10.39
CA ILE A 30 -4.74 23.87 9.19
C ILE A 30 -5.55 24.92 8.41
N ASP A 31 -4.98 26.10 8.18
CA ASP A 31 -5.61 27.13 7.34
C ASP A 31 -5.67 26.65 5.89
N ILE A 32 -6.89 26.58 5.36
CA ILE A 32 -7.14 26.02 4.01
C ILE A 32 -6.55 26.91 2.90
N LYS A 33 -6.50 28.25 3.10
CA LYS A 33 -5.96 29.15 2.07
C LYS A 33 -4.43 29.02 2.00
N GLU A 34 -3.77 28.96 3.17
CA GLU A 34 -2.33 28.76 3.25
C GLU A 34 -1.95 27.37 2.70
N ALA A 35 -2.67 26.32 3.09
CA ALA A 35 -2.47 24.97 2.58
C ALA A 35 -2.70 24.88 1.06
N GLY A 36 -3.73 25.55 0.54
CA GLY A 36 -4.03 25.62 -0.90
C GLY A 36 -2.95 26.33 -1.69
N LYS A 37 -2.43 27.44 -1.17
CA LYS A 37 -1.31 28.17 -1.79
C LYS A 37 -0.06 27.29 -1.86
N LEU A 38 0.33 26.70 -0.75
CA LEU A 38 1.48 25.81 -0.67
C LEU A 38 1.33 24.58 -1.60
N PHE A 39 0.15 23.95 -1.60
CA PHE A 39 -0.14 22.82 -2.46
C PHE A 39 0.02 23.17 -3.94
N LYS A 40 -0.53 24.32 -4.34
CA LYS A 40 -0.43 24.82 -5.72
C LYS A 40 1.02 25.15 -6.13
N GLU A 41 1.80 25.76 -5.23
CA GLU A 41 3.22 26.06 -5.46
C GLU A 41 4.04 24.77 -5.71
N ILE A 42 3.74 23.68 -4.96
CA ILE A 42 4.53 22.44 -5.04
C ILE A 42 4.05 21.55 -6.21
N THR A 43 2.74 21.48 -6.46
CA THR A 43 2.15 20.48 -7.38
C THR A 43 1.63 21.08 -8.67
N GLY A 44 1.40 22.39 -8.72
CA GLY A 44 0.70 23.06 -9.81
C GLY A 44 -0.83 22.83 -9.81
N GLY A 45 -1.34 21.97 -8.92
CA GLY A 45 -2.73 21.54 -8.88
C GLY A 45 -3.58 22.28 -7.83
N GLU A 46 -4.84 21.88 -7.74
CA GLU A 46 -5.80 22.39 -6.74
C GLU A 46 -5.86 21.45 -5.52
N LEU A 47 -5.99 22.04 -4.32
CA LEU A 47 -6.11 21.29 -3.07
C LEU A 47 -7.53 20.71 -2.93
N ALA A 48 -7.63 19.38 -2.89
CA ALA A 48 -8.87 18.71 -2.50
C ALA A 48 -8.98 18.63 -0.98
N GLU A 49 -10.17 18.84 -0.46
CA GLU A 49 -10.50 18.77 0.97
C GLU A 49 -11.48 17.63 1.24
N ILE A 50 -11.26 16.90 2.35
CA ILE A 50 -12.16 15.84 2.84
C ILE A 50 -12.38 16.08 4.33
N ASP A 51 -13.64 16.30 4.73
CA ASP A 51 -14.03 16.29 6.15
C ASP A 51 -14.22 14.84 6.62
N LEU A 52 -13.47 14.45 7.63
CA LEU A 52 -13.52 13.11 8.22
C LEU A 52 -14.63 12.97 9.26
N GLU A 53 -15.34 14.05 9.59
CA GLU A 53 -16.49 14.01 10.52
C GLU A 53 -16.14 13.34 11.87
N ASN A 54 -14.95 13.59 12.37
CA ASN A 54 -14.37 12.98 13.58
C ASN A 54 -14.08 11.47 13.48
N LYS A 55 -14.08 10.87 12.30
CA LYS A 55 -13.68 9.47 12.12
C LYS A 55 -12.25 9.25 12.60
N TYR A 56 -11.97 8.03 13.04
CA TYR A 56 -10.63 7.64 13.45
C TYR A 56 -9.67 7.55 12.26
N ILE A 57 -8.46 8.06 12.47
CA ILE A 57 -7.35 7.90 11.56
C ILE A 57 -6.36 6.94 12.18
N MET A 58 -5.96 5.94 11.42
CA MET A 58 -4.94 4.96 11.82
C MET A 58 -4.00 4.67 10.64
N PRO A 59 -2.78 4.21 10.90
CA PRO A 59 -1.92 3.69 9.84
C PRO A 59 -2.63 2.58 9.07
N GLY A 60 -2.37 2.50 7.76
CA GLY A 60 -2.87 1.39 6.95
C GLY A 60 -2.34 0.05 7.46
N ILE A 61 -3.20 -0.97 7.47
CA ILE A 61 -2.84 -2.31 7.90
C ILE A 61 -1.85 -2.92 6.91
N ILE A 62 -0.83 -3.61 7.43
CA ILE A 62 0.10 -4.42 6.65
C ILE A 62 -0.18 -5.88 6.95
N ASP A 63 -0.65 -6.62 5.94
CA ASP A 63 -0.84 -8.06 6.04
C ASP A 63 0.41 -8.78 5.55
N VAL A 64 1.14 -9.41 6.46
CA VAL A 64 2.44 -10.03 6.16
C VAL A 64 2.33 -11.48 5.69
N HIS A 65 1.13 -12.05 5.55
CA HIS A 65 0.96 -13.45 5.17
C HIS A 65 -0.30 -13.64 4.32
N THR A 66 -0.20 -13.34 3.02
CA THR A 66 -1.30 -13.47 2.07
C THR A 66 -1.03 -14.53 0.99
N HIS A 67 -2.10 -14.96 0.33
CA HIS A 67 -2.04 -15.90 -0.79
C HIS A 67 -2.85 -15.36 -1.95
N MET A 68 -2.27 -14.47 -2.75
CA MET A 68 -2.91 -13.89 -3.94
C MET A 68 -3.04 -14.88 -5.10
N ARG A 69 -2.39 -16.04 -5.01
CA ARG A 69 -2.52 -17.14 -5.97
C ARG A 69 -2.12 -16.83 -7.41
N ASP A 70 -1.58 -15.66 -7.64
CA ASP A 70 -1.08 -15.18 -8.93
C ASP A 70 0.47 -15.07 -8.86
N PRO A 71 1.18 -15.69 -9.79
CA PRO A 71 0.74 -16.46 -10.95
C PRO A 71 0.33 -17.92 -10.66
N GLY A 72 -0.37 -18.51 -11.60
CA GLY A 72 -0.56 -19.95 -11.74
C GLY A 72 -1.80 -20.54 -11.10
N PHE A 73 -2.44 -19.84 -10.14
CA PHE A 73 -3.65 -20.32 -9.47
C PHE A 73 -4.79 -19.28 -9.47
N THR A 74 -4.83 -18.42 -10.49
CA THR A 74 -5.74 -17.26 -10.61
C THR A 74 -7.22 -17.60 -10.58
N ARG A 75 -7.56 -18.87 -10.78
CA ARG A 75 -8.95 -19.36 -10.56
C ARG A 75 -9.38 -19.25 -9.08
N LYS A 76 -8.42 -19.27 -8.13
CA LYS A 76 -8.72 -19.20 -6.69
C LYS A 76 -8.73 -17.78 -6.18
N GLU A 77 -7.78 -16.97 -6.61
CA GLU A 77 -7.58 -15.56 -6.30
C GLU A 77 -6.56 -14.97 -7.27
N ASP A 78 -6.57 -13.65 -7.49
CA ASP A 78 -5.57 -12.93 -8.28
C ASP A 78 -5.19 -11.60 -7.63
N PHE A 79 -4.16 -10.92 -8.19
CA PHE A 79 -3.74 -9.62 -7.66
C PHE A 79 -4.81 -8.53 -7.81
N ILE A 80 -5.69 -8.61 -8.80
CA ILE A 80 -6.73 -7.58 -9.01
C ILE A 80 -7.80 -7.68 -7.92
N SER A 81 -8.38 -8.85 -7.74
CA SER A 81 -9.48 -9.06 -6.79
C SER A 81 -8.99 -9.04 -5.35
N GLY A 82 -7.87 -9.72 -5.05
CA GLY A 82 -7.29 -9.76 -3.72
C GLY A 82 -6.83 -8.39 -3.23
N SER A 83 -6.15 -7.59 -4.07
CA SER A 83 -5.72 -6.25 -3.67
C SER A 83 -6.89 -5.26 -3.49
N LYS A 84 -7.95 -5.39 -4.28
CA LYS A 84 -9.19 -4.60 -4.07
C LYS A 84 -9.89 -4.99 -2.76
N ALA A 85 -9.90 -6.27 -2.39
CA ALA A 85 -10.41 -6.72 -1.10
C ALA A 85 -9.56 -6.16 0.05
N CYS A 86 -8.22 -6.17 -0.09
CA CYS A 86 -7.31 -5.51 0.85
C CYS A 86 -7.65 -4.02 1.02
N ALA A 87 -7.75 -3.27 -0.08
CA ALA A 87 -8.08 -1.84 -0.04
C ALA A 87 -9.41 -1.58 0.67
N LYS A 88 -10.44 -2.37 0.37
CA LYS A 88 -11.77 -2.27 1.02
C LYS A 88 -11.72 -2.53 2.53
N ALA A 89 -10.81 -3.40 2.98
CA ALA A 89 -10.64 -3.74 4.39
C ALA A 89 -9.68 -2.78 5.15
N GLY A 90 -9.07 -1.79 4.46
CA GLY A 90 -8.06 -0.90 5.05
C GLY A 90 -6.66 -1.49 5.11
N ILE A 91 -6.42 -2.61 4.44
CA ILE A 91 -5.08 -3.18 4.23
C ILE A 91 -4.43 -2.42 3.08
N THR A 92 -3.37 -1.66 3.38
CA THR A 92 -2.67 -0.81 2.42
C THR A 92 -1.42 -1.45 1.84
N THR A 93 -0.99 -2.57 2.43
CA THR A 93 0.17 -3.34 1.99
C THR A 93 -0.06 -4.81 2.30
N PHE A 94 0.20 -5.69 1.36
CA PHE A 94 0.25 -7.12 1.62
C PHE A 94 1.64 -7.69 1.28
N ILE A 95 2.01 -8.80 1.93
CA ILE A 95 3.21 -9.57 1.58
C ILE A 95 2.75 -10.98 1.20
N ASP A 96 2.89 -11.31 -0.10
CA ASP A 96 2.38 -12.55 -0.66
C ASP A 96 3.35 -13.71 -0.49
N MET A 97 2.80 -14.88 -0.21
CA MET A 97 3.56 -16.10 0.02
C MET A 97 4.15 -16.68 -1.27
N PRO A 98 5.28 -17.43 -1.19
CA PRO A 98 6.03 -17.87 -2.36
C PRO A 98 5.42 -19.08 -3.08
N ASN A 99 4.34 -19.67 -2.57
CA ASN A 99 3.73 -20.90 -3.06
C ASN A 99 2.79 -20.70 -4.27
N THR A 100 3.29 -20.04 -5.29
CA THR A 100 2.66 -19.80 -6.60
C THR A 100 3.16 -20.79 -7.65
N ASN A 101 2.74 -20.66 -8.90
CA ASN A 101 3.26 -21.46 -10.00
C ASN A 101 3.64 -20.53 -11.20
N PRO A 102 4.95 -20.34 -11.43
CA PRO A 102 6.07 -20.91 -10.69
C PRO A 102 6.15 -20.45 -9.23
N ALA A 103 6.77 -21.26 -8.38
CA ALA A 103 7.07 -20.87 -7.00
C ALA A 103 8.12 -19.74 -6.98
N THR A 104 8.00 -18.82 -6.02
CA THR A 104 8.91 -17.67 -5.88
C THR A 104 10.19 -18.11 -5.16
N ILE A 105 11.03 -18.90 -5.83
CA ILE A 105 12.27 -19.51 -5.30
C ILE A 105 13.49 -19.20 -6.17
N THR A 106 13.33 -18.41 -7.24
CA THR A 106 14.41 -17.88 -8.08
C THR A 106 14.21 -16.40 -8.29
N LYS A 107 15.27 -15.68 -8.65
CA LYS A 107 15.21 -14.27 -8.99
C LYS A 107 14.22 -13.98 -10.13
N GLU A 108 14.27 -14.81 -11.18
CA GLU A 108 13.40 -14.65 -12.35
C GLU A 108 11.91 -14.80 -11.99
N ALA A 109 11.57 -15.77 -11.14
CA ALA A 109 10.20 -15.97 -10.67
C ALA A 109 9.73 -14.78 -9.80
N LEU A 110 10.62 -14.22 -8.97
CA LEU A 110 10.33 -13.03 -8.17
C LEU A 110 10.07 -11.80 -9.06
N GLU A 111 10.93 -11.55 -10.05
CA GLU A 111 10.79 -10.39 -10.94
C GLU A 111 9.53 -10.49 -11.82
N MET A 112 9.20 -11.68 -12.31
CA MET A 112 7.95 -11.92 -13.03
C MET A 112 6.74 -11.61 -12.16
N LYS A 113 6.70 -12.12 -10.93
CA LYS A 113 5.63 -11.88 -9.97
C LYS A 113 5.54 -10.40 -9.58
N ARG A 114 6.69 -9.71 -9.41
CA ARG A 114 6.76 -8.28 -9.12
C ARG A 114 6.16 -7.44 -10.25
N LYS A 115 6.48 -7.79 -11.51
CA LYS A 115 5.92 -7.13 -12.69
C LYS A 115 4.41 -7.29 -12.74
N ASP A 116 3.91 -8.52 -12.59
CA ASP A 116 2.48 -8.81 -12.60
C ASP A 116 1.71 -8.06 -11.51
N ALA A 117 2.23 -8.04 -10.29
CA ALA A 117 1.62 -7.29 -9.20
C ALA A 117 1.65 -5.77 -9.46
N GLY A 118 2.73 -5.25 -10.07
CA GLY A 118 2.85 -3.83 -10.43
C GLY A 118 1.80 -3.35 -11.43
N GLU A 119 1.35 -4.23 -12.31
CA GLU A 119 0.31 -3.92 -13.29
C GLU A 119 -1.11 -4.10 -12.74
N LYS A 120 -1.31 -4.91 -11.70
CA LYS A 120 -2.62 -5.38 -11.25
C LYS A 120 -3.03 -4.88 -9.86
N SER A 121 -2.07 -4.64 -8.96
CA SER A 121 -2.38 -4.37 -7.56
C SER A 121 -2.91 -2.96 -7.31
N ALA A 122 -4.00 -2.86 -6.54
CA ALA A 122 -4.58 -1.60 -6.09
C ALA A 122 -3.93 -1.06 -4.79
N VAL A 123 -3.08 -1.84 -4.11
CA VAL A 123 -2.37 -1.47 -2.87
C VAL A 123 -0.89 -1.82 -2.97
N ASN A 124 -0.07 -1.36 -2.02
CA ASN A 124 1.33 -1.74 -1.96
C ASN A 124 1.49 -3.25 -1.75
N TYR A 125 2.60 -3.80 -2.22
CA TYR A 125 2.86 -5.22 -2.12
C TYR A 125 4.33 -5.53 -1.86
N GLY A 126 4.57 -6.67 -1.26
CA GLY A 126 5.86 -7.32 -1.11
C GLY A 126 5.71 -8.83 -1.32
N PHE A 127 6.84 -9.53 -1.33
CA PHE A 127 6.85 -10.97 -1.57
C PHE A 127 7.80 -11.66 -0.61
N HIS A 128 7.36 -12.82 -0.11
CA HIS A 128 8.25 -13.78 0.50
C HIS A 128 8.99 -14.57 -0.57
N PHE A 129 10.29 -14.75 -0.34
CA PHE A 129 11.12 -15.66 -1.13
C PHE A 129 11.15 -17.03 -0.46
N GLY A 130 10.91 -18.09 -1.21
CA GLY A 130 10.81 -19.45 -0.69
C GLY A 130 12.13 -20.21 -0.74
N GLY A 131 12.32 -21.10 0.23
CA GLY A 131 13.32 -22.16 0.15
C GLY A 131 12.83 -23.32 -0.71
N SER A 132 13.76 -24.09 -1.29
CA SER A 132 13.47 -25.32 -2.03
C SER A 132 14.23 -26.52 -1.45
N SER A 133 13.79 -27.74 -1.81
CA SER A 133 14.51 -28.97 -1.43
C SER A 133 15.91 -29.06 -2.01
N ASP A 134 16.19 -28.37 -3.10
CA ASP A 134 17.42 -28.44 -3.87
C ASP A 134 18.43 -27.34 -3.51
N ASN A 135 18.31 -26.75 -2.33
CA ASN A 135 19.17 -25.69 -1.80
C ASN A 135 19.35 -24.50 -2.76
N ASN A 136 18.35 -23.61 -2.77
CA ASN A 136 18.41 -22.38 -3.55
C ASN A 136 19.01 -21.17 -2.80
N SER A 137 19.90 -21.39 -1.82
CA SER A 137 20.49 -20.30 -1.02
C SER A 137 21.24 -19.27 -1.86
N GLU A 138 21.85 -19.68 -2.98
CA GLU A 138 22.52 -18.76 -3.89
C GLU A 138 21.54 -17.80 -4.61
N GLU A 139 20.29 -18.19 -4.78
CA GLU A 139 19.26 -17.32 -5.34
C GLU A 139 18.90 -16.16 -4.39
N ILE A 140 18.94 -16.40 -3.07
CA ILE A 140 18.67 -15.38 -2.05
C ILE A 140 19.66 -14.21 -2.14
N LYS A 141 20.91 -14.50 -2.53
CA LYS A 141 21.96 -13.48 -2.69
C LYS A 141 21.75 -12.57 -3.90
N LYS A 142 20.87 -12.93 -4.81
CA LYS A 142 20.59 -12.21 -6.05
C LYS A 142 19.39 -11.26 -5.95
N VAL A 143 18.62 -11.29 -4.85
CA VAL A 143 17.33 -10.59 -4.67
C VAL A 143 17.31 -9.61 -3.47
#